data_a887ea6624099839a185bb8af26d0f6b
#
_entry.id   a887ea6624099839a185bb8af26d0f6b
#
_cell.length_a   1.000
_cell.length_b   1.000
_cell.length_c   1.000
_cell.angle_alpha   90.00
_cell.angle_beta   90.00
_cell.angle_gamma   90.00
#
_symmetry.space_group_name_H-M   'P 1'
#
loop_
_entity.id
_entity.type
_entity.pdbx_description
1 polymer ?
#
loop_
_entity_poly.entity_id
_entity_poly.type
_entity_poly.pdbx_seq_one_letter_code
_entity_poly.pdbx_strand_id
1 'polypeptide(L)'
;VGTKTILGNEVTTFSSSSGLLATYTSDIPTYTPISYTNSGGALPTGLTADTVYWTVRVSATTSRLATTLANAIAGTVIAFTDAGTGTQTAMIRTPRYSDGAGVQAFLTASTAGTAGAGTFQLTYRNSANVAAKVTPTTPALPTNTAVAPLLTIPYSGTGSGKFGPFFPLANGDAGIRNLTNIILASAGVTTGVYNLCLCKP
;
A
#
# COMPACT_ATOMS: atom_id res chain seq x y z
N VAL A 1 -14.54 5.62 14.06
CA VAL A 1 -13.70 4.42 13.95
C VAL A 1 -13.87 3.88 12.54
N GLY A 2 -12.84 3.91 11.73
CA GLY A 2 -12.88 3.38 10.38
C GLY A 2 -11.55 2.73 10.02
N THR A 3 -11.60 1.55 9.41
CA THR A 3 -10.47 0.96 8.72
C THR A 3 -10.52 1.49 7.30
N LYS A 4 -9.47 2.21 6.86
CA LYS A 4 -9.33 2.57 5.46
C LYS A 4 -8.38 1.56 4.81
N THR A 5 -8.91 0.75 3.93
CA THR A 5 -8.10 -0.11 3.07
C THR A 5 -7.31 0.78 2.12
N ILE A 6 -5.99 0.67 2.15
CA ILE A 6 -5.15 1.32 1.16
C ILE A 6 -5.26 0.51 -0.13
N LEU A 7 -5.29 1.19 -1.26
CA LEU A 7 -5.08 0.59 -2.58
C LEU A 7 -3.90 -0.38 -2.51
N GLY A 8 -4.17 -1.66 -2.56
CA GLY A 8 -3.08 -2.62 -2.49
C GLY A 8 -3.40 -3.97 -1.88
N ASN A 9 -4.64 -4.26 -1.57
CA ASN A 9 -5.06 -5.59 -1.15
C ASN A 9 -6.48 -5.87 -1.67
N GLU A 10 -6.67 -5.68 -2.97
CA GLU A 10 -7.97 -5.81 -3.61
C GLU A 10 -8.12 -7.16 -4.28
N VAL A 11 -9.30 -7.77 -4.10
CA VAL A 11 -9.69 -8.90 -4.94
C VAL A 11 -9.78 -8.43 -6.38
N THR A 12 -9.06 -9.10 -7.24
CA THR A 12 -8.94 -8.75 -8.66
C THR A 12 -9.45 -9.92 -9.48
N THR A 13 -10.15 -9.62 -10.56
CA THR A 13 -10.54 -10.61 -11.56
C THR A 13 -9.83 -10.33 -12.87
N PHE A 14 -9.58 -11.38 -13.65
CA PHE A 14 -8.97 -11.27 -14.97
C PHE A 14 -9.91 -11.74 -16.05
N SER A 15 -9.84 -11.09 -17.20
CA SER A 15 -10.60 -11.47 -18.40
C SER A 15 -9.65 -11.63 -19.57
N SER A 16 -9.58 -12.83 -20.12
CA SER A 16 -8.84 -13.14 -21.35
C SER A 16 -9.65 -12.80 -22.61
N SER A 17 -10.98 -12.75 -22.51
CA SER A 17 -11.88 -12.57 -23.67
C SER A 17 -12.12 -11.11 -24.07
N SER A 18 -11.89 -10.15 -23.17
CA SER A 18 -12.19 -8.72 -23.38
C SER A 18 -10.95 -7.83 -23.42
N GLY A 19 -9.89 -8.30 -24.06
CA GLY A 19 -8.68 -7.47 -24.24
C GLY A 19 -7.65 -7.58 -23.12
N LEU A 20 -7.58 -8.70 -22.42
CA LEU A 20 -6.53 -9.00 -21.44
C LEU A 20 -6.57 -8.02 -20.25
N LEU A 21 -7.71 -7.91 -19.59
CA LEU A 21 -7.96 -6.92 -18.57
C LEU A 21 -7.87 -7.53 -17.16
N ALA A 22 -7.16 -6.82 -16.29
CA ALA A 22 -7.29 -6.94 -14.84
C ALA A 22 -8.35 -5.96 -14.36
N THR A 23 -9.32 -6.43 -13.58
CA THR A 23 -10.42 -5.63 -13.05
C THR A 23 -10.28 -5.47 -11.55
N TYR A 24 -10.40 -4.25 -11.06
CA TYR A 24 -10.23 -3.83 -9.67
C TYR A 24 -11.52 -3.22 -9.12
N THR A 25 -11.63 -3.07 -7.82
CA THR A 25 -12.72 -2.34 -7.16
C THR A 25 -12.43 -0.84 -7.07
N SER A 26 -11.16 -0.45 -7.09
CA SER A 26 -10.70 0.94 -7.01
C SER A 26 -10.12 1.44 -8.31
N ASP A 27 -10.08 2.77 -8.47
CA ASP A 27 -9.40 3.41 -9.59
C ASP A 27 -7.88 3.30 -9.41
N ILE A 28 -7.22 2.56 -10.31
CA ILE A 28 -5.77 2.43 -10.34
C ILE A 28 -5.22 3.26 -11.51
N PRO A 29 -4.39 4.28 -11.20
CA PRO A 29 -3.78 5.11 -12.24
C PRO A 29 -2.91 4.29 -13.21
N THR A 30 -2.72 4.80 -14.43
CA THR A 30 -1.77 4.22 -15.36
C THR A 30 -0.34 4.31 -14.81
N TYR A 31 0.51 3.37 -15.20
CA TYR A 31 1.91 3.27 -14.76
C TYR A 31 2.08 3.01 -13.25
N THR A 32 1.06 2.48 -12.60
CA THR A 32 1.16 2.05 -11.22
C THR A 32 1.85 0.68 -11.15
N PRO A 33 2.92 0.54 -10.36
CA PRO A 33 3.55 -0.76 -10.13
C PRO A 33 2.65 -1.61 -9.23
N ILE A 34 2.34 -2.81 -9.70
CA ILE A 34 1.40 -3.72 -9.05
C ILE A 34 1.94 -5.15 -9.08
N SER A 35 1.62 -5.93 -8.08
CA SER A 35 1.88 -7.38 -8.09
C SER A 35 0.63 -8.13 -7.65
N TYR A 36 0.62 -9.42 -7.87
CA TYR A 36 -0.51 -10.27 -7.55
C TYR A 36 -0.09 -11.42 -6.66
N THR A 37 -1.00 -11.82 -5.78
CA THR A 37 -0.95 -13.10 -5.07
C THR A 37 -2.21 -13.90 -5.39
N ASN A 38 -2.16 -15.20 -5.16
CA ASN A 38 -3.30 -16.09 -5.34
C ASN A 38 -3.48 -16.96 -4.10
N SER A 39 -4.71 -17.27 -3.78
CA SER A 39 -5.09 -18.23 -2.74
C SER A 39 -6.12 -19.22 -3.30
N GLY A 40 -5.84 -20.51 -3.14
CA GLY A 40 -6.74 -21.58 -3.55
C GLY A 40 -6.77 -21.87 -5.05
N GLY A 41 -5.75 -21.43 -5.82
CA GLY A 41 -5.71 -21.65 -7.26
C GLY A 41 -4.42 -21.16 -7.89
N ALA A 42 -4.50 -20.66 -9.14
CA ALA A 42 -3.37 -20.14 -9.91
C ALA A 42 -3.69 -18.75 -10.49
N LEU A 43 -2.66 -17.93 -10.65
CA LEU A 43 -2.74 -16.70 -11.45
C LEU A 43 -2.93 -17.05 -12.95
N PRO A 44 -3.46 -16.12 -13.76
CA PRO A 44 -3.48 -16.26 -15.21
C PRO A 44 -2.12 -16.65 -15.79
N THR A 45 -2.13 -17.49 -16.81
CA THR A 45 -0.91 -17.85 -17.55
C THR A 45 -0.22 -16.60 -18.09
N GLY A 46 1.06 -16.45 -17.79
CA GLY A 46 1.86 -15.25 -18.11
C GLY A 46 2.07 -14.30 -16.93
N LEU A 47 1.39 -14.53 -15.79
CA LEU A 47 1.64 -13.83 -14.55
C LEU A 47 2.33 -14.73 -13.52
N THR A 48 3.23 -14.15 -12.77
CA THR A 48 3.95 -14.80 -11.66
C THR A 48 3.63 -14.08 -10.36
N ALA A 49 3.36 -14.83 -9.31
CA ALA A 49 3.07 -14.26 -7.99
C ALA A 49 4.24 -13.40 -7.49
N ASP A 50 3.91 -12.31 -6.80
CA ASP A 50 4.85 -11.34 -6.22
C ASP A 50 5.78 -10.63 -7.23
N THR A 51 5.63 -10.87 -8.53
CA THR A 51 6.33 -10.15 -9.59
C THR A 51 5.67 -8.78 -9.83
N VAL A 52 6.48 -7.75 -10.02
CA VAL A 52 5.99 -6.40 -10.31
C VAL A 52 5.64 -6.27 -11.78
N TYR A 53 4.41 -5.82 -12.03
CA TYR A 53 3.88 -5.43 -13.32
C TYR A 53 3.49 -3.96 -13.30
N TRP A 54 3.27 -3.36 -14.45
CA TRP A 54 2.89 -1.96 -14.59
C TRP A 54 1.54 -1.86 -15.25
N THR A 55 0.64 -1.06 -14.67
CA THR A 55 -0.70 -0.87 -15.20
C THR A 55 -0.70 0.02 -16.44
N VAL A 56 -1.49 -0.35 -17.43
CA VAL A 56 -1.89 0.50 -18.56
C VAL A 56 -3.41 0.64 -18.47
N ARG A 57 -3.86 1.75 -17.90
CA ARG A 57 -5.27 1.99 -17.59
C ARG A 57 -6.13 2.00 -18.84
N VAL A 58 -7.23 1.28 -18.80
CA VAL A 58 -8.26 1.25 -19.86
C VAL A 58 -9.52 1.98 -19.40
N SER A 59 -9.93 1.79 -18.15
CA SER A 59 -11.04 2.51 -17.51
C SER A 59 -10.71 2.79 -16.03
N ALA A 60 -11.64 3.36 -15.28
CA ALA A 60 -11.48 3.62 -13.85
C ALA A 60 -11.11 2.35 -13.07
N THR A 61 -11.70 1.22 -13.45
CA THR A 61 -11.55 -0.05 -12.71
C THR A 61 -10.86 -1.15 -13.51
N THR A 62 -10.37 -0.88 -14.71
CA THR A 62 -9.73 -1.88 -15.56
C THR A 62 -8.40 -1.41 -16.12
N SER A 63 -7.41 -2.32 -16.13
CA SER A 63 -6.10 -2.07 -16.71
C SER A 63 -5.59 -3.29 -17.47
N ARG A 64 -4.77 -3.04 -18.47
CA ARG A 64 -3.82 -4.04 -19.02
C ARG A 64 -2.54 -4.01 -18.20
N LEU A 65 -1.72 -5.03 -18.35
CA LEU A 65 -0.48 -5.17 -17.60
C LEU A 65 0.72 -5.23 -18.55
N ALA A 66 1.82 -4.62 -18.12
CA ALA A 66 3.11 -4.69 -18.80
C ALA A 66 4.20 -5.19 -17.84
N THR A 67 5.24 -5.83 -18.36
CA THR A 67 6.34 -6.38 -17.57
C THR A 67 7.30 -5.32 -17.05
N THR A 68 7.36 -4.16 -17.70
CA THR A 68 8.23 -3.04 -17.31
C THR A 68 7.51 -1.72 -17.51
N LEU A 69 7.98 -0.66 -16.85
CA LEU A 69 7.47 0.69 -17.09
C LEU A 69 7.67 1.13 -18.55
N ALA A 70 8.80 0.79 -19.15
CA ALA A 70 9.07 1.11 -20.55
C ALA A 70 8.06 0.46 -21.50
N ASN A 71 7.74 -0.82 -21.25
CA ASN A 71 6.71 -1.54 -22.00
C ASN A 71 5.30 -0.92 -21.79
N ALA A 72 4.98 -0.50 -20.56
CA ALA A 72 3.72 0.18 -20.27
C ALA A 72 3.59 1.49 -21.04
N ILE A 73 4.65 2.29 -21.09
CA ILE A 73 4.71 3.55 -21.85
C ILE A 73 4.58 3.29 -23.35
N ALA A 74 5.22 2.24 -23.86
CA ALA A 74 5.14 1.82 -25.26
C ALA A 74 3.82 1.14 -25.63
N GLY A 75 2.93 0.85 -24.65
CA GLY A 75 1.70 0.11 -24.88
C GLY A 75 1.88 -1.39 -25.13
N THR A 76 3.08 -1.91 -24.88
CA THR A 76 3.37 -3.36 -24.97
C THR A 76 2.87 -4.06 -23.72
N VAL A 77 1.80 -4.83 -23.86
CA VAL A 77 1.13 -5.48 -22.73
C VAL A 77 1.29 -6.99 -22.75
N ILE A 78 1.12 -7.61 -21.59
CA ILE A 78 1.14 -9.06 -21.42
C ILE A 78 -0.14 -9.66 -22.01
N ALA A 79 0.02 -10.70 -22.80
CA ALA A 79 -1.08 -11.53 -23.23
C ALA A 79 -1.22 -12.71 -22.25
N PHE A 80 -2.29 -12.72 -21.45
CA PHE A 80 -2.66 -13.90 -20.68
C PHE A 80 -3.81 -14.64 -21.37
N THR A 81 -3.80 -15.95 -21.34
CA THR A 81 -4.69 -16.81 -22.12
C THR A 81 -5.88 -17.36 -21.34
N ASP A 82 -5.88 -17.13 -20.03
CA ASP A 82 -6.92 -17.58 -19.10
C ASP A 82 -7.15 -16.54 -18.00
N ALA A 83 -8.19 -16.73 -17.21
CA ALA A 83 -8.53 -15.84 -16.09
C ALA A 83 -7.86 -16.26 -14.77
N GLY A 84 -7.12 -17.35 -14.75
CA GLY A 84 -6.65 -17.95 -13.50
C GLY A 84 -7.79 -18.60 -12.71
N THR A 85 -7.47 -19.09 -11.52
CA THR A 85 -8.41 -19.74 -10.60
C THR A 85 -8.15 -19.29 -9.17
N GLY A 86 -9.09 -19.51 -8.26
CA GLY A 86 -8.97 -19.10 -6.85
C GLY A 86 -9.18 -17.60 -6.65
N THR A 87 -8.76 -17.10 -5.49
CA THR A 87 -8.86 -15.68 -5.15
C THR A 87 -7.55 -14.98 -5.47
N GLN A 88 -7.59 -14.07 -6.43
CA GLN A 88 -6.46 -13.25 -6.82
C GLN A 88 -6.51 -11.91 -6.12
N THR A 89 -5.39 -11.46 -5.58
CA THR A 89 -5.29 -10.20 -4.85
C THR A 89 -4.20 -9.34 -5.47
N ALA A 90 -4.58 -8.12 -5.84
CA ALA A 90 -3.67 -7.10 -6.36
C ALA A 90 -3.06 -6.29 -5.21
N MET A 91 -1.79 -5.94 -5.33
CA MET A 91 -1.05 -5.13 -4.37
C MET A 91 -0.20 -4.08 -5.08
N ILE A 92 -0.39 -2.80 -4.72
CA ILE A 92 0.47 -1.73 -5.23
C ILE A 92 1.86 -1.88 -4.62
N ARG A 93 2.89 -1.73 -5.44
CA ARG A 93 4.30 -1.86 -5.05
C ARG A 93 5.01 -0.52 -5.12
N THR A 94 6.04 -0.37 -4.30
CA THR A 94 6.99 0.74 -4.44
C THR A 94 7.96 0.42 -5.57
N PRO A 95 8.02 1.23 -6.64
CA PRO A 95 8.76 0.85 -7.85
C PRO A 95 10.28 0.77 -7.64
N ARG A 96 10.80 1.52 -6.69
CA ARG A 96 12.24 1.66 -6.48
C ARG A 96 12.82 0.65 -5.47
N TYR A 97 11.98 0.11 -4.59
CA TYR A 97 12.38 -0.82 -3.51
C TYR A 97 11.33 -1.94 -3.40
N SER A 98 11.24 -2.75 -4.44
CA SER A 98 10.22 -3.80 -4.56
C SER A 98 10.31 -4.89 -3.48
N ASP A 99 11.51 -5.07 -2.88
CA ASP A 99 11.74 -5.94 -1.73
C ASP A 99 11.35 -5.28 -0.40
N GLY A 100 11.19 -3.95 -0.38
CA GLY A 100 10.86 -3.16 0.80
C GLY A 100 12.01 -3.00 1.81
N ALA A 101 13.21 -3.49 1.52
CA ALA A 101 14.33 -3.40 2.44
C ALA A 101 14.71 -1.94 2.73
N GLY A 102 14.71 -1.58 4.02
CA GLY A 102 14.98 -0.22 4.49
C GLY A 102 13.86 0.80 4.22
N VAL A 103 12.73 0.40 3.65
CA VAL A 103 11.60 1.30 3.44
C VAL A 103 10.88 1.53 4.76
N GLN A 104 10.64 2.80 5.08
CA GLN A 104 9.94 3.25 6.27
C GLN A 104 8.73 4.12 5.90
N ALA A 105 7.77 4.23 6.79
CA ALA A 105 6.58 5.05 6.62
C ALA A 105 6.64 6.29 7.52
N PHE A 106 6.13 7.41 7.01
CA PHE A 106 5.94 8.64 7.77
C PHE A 106 4.66 9.36 7.34
N LEU A 107 4.19 10.28 8.17
CA LEU A 107 3.02 11.11 7.89
C LEU A 107 3.41 12.55 7.61
N THR A 108 2.72 13.14 6.66
CA THR A 108 2.66 14.60 6.49
C THR A 108 1.22 15.07 6.59
N ALA A 109 1.00 16.28 7.11
CA ALA A 109 -0.31 16.90 7.11
C ALA A 109 -0.41 17.89 5.95
N SER A 110 -1.41 17.75 5.09
CA SER A 110 -1.70 18.72 4.03
C SER A 110 -2.73 19.77 4.43
N THR A 111 -3.54 19.49 5.45
CA THR A 111 -4.41 20.48 6.09
C THR A 111 -4.34 20.35 7.60
N ALA A 112 -4.48 21.49 8.31
CA ALA A 112 -4.55 21.48 9.75
C ALA A 112 -5.72 20.61 10.23
N GLY A 113 -5.46 19.79 11.24
CA GLY A 113 -6.44 18.95 11.89
C GLY A 113 -6.68 19.41 13.31
N THR A 114 -7.94 19.52 13.73
CA THR A 114 -8.27 19.62 15.14
C THR A 114 -8.05 18.25 15.76
N ALA A 115 -7.10 18.16 16.66
CA ALA A 115 -6.73 16.88 17.22
C ALA A 115 -7.74 16.36 18.21
N GLY A 116 -7.96 15.11 18.11
CA GLY A 116 -8.28 14.26 19.22
C GLY A 116 -7.12 13.27 19.43
N ALA A 117 -7.11 12.57 20.54
CA ALA A 117 -6.14 11.53 20.85
C ALA A 117 -6.31 10.29 19.95
N GLY A 118 -6.46 10.48 18.64
CA GLY A 118 -6.58 9.41 17.67
C GLY A 118 -5.30 8.62 17.60
N THR A 119 -5.39 7.32 17.77
CA THR A 119 -4.26 6.41 17.57
C THR A 119 -4.27 5.85 16.16
N PHE A 120 -3.10 5.56 15.65
CA PHE A 120 -2.88 5.18 14.27
C PHE A 120 -1.95 3.96 14.20
N GLN A 121 -2.36 2.97 13.44
CA GLN A 121 -1.61 1.73 13.30
C GLN A 121 -1.50 1.34 11.84
N LEU A 122 -0.36 0.84 11.43
CA LEU A 122 -0.13 0.32 10.11
C LEU A 122 -0.13 -1.20 10.14
N THR A 123 -0.83 -1.81 9.19
CA THR A 123 -0.65 -3.21 8.84
C THR A 123 0.09 -3.29 7.51
N TYR A 124 1.13 -4.10 7.44
CA TYR A 124 2.02 -4.15 6.29
C TYR A 124 2.56 -5.57 6.04
N ARG A 125 3.15 -5.76 4.88
CA ARG A 125 4.02 -6.89 4.57
C ARG A 125 5.45 -6.42 4.70
N ASN A 126 6.28 -7.15 5.43
CA ASN A 126 7.68 -6.77 5.65
C ASN A 126 8.59 -7.13 4.47
N SER A 127 9.86 -6.71 4.52
CA SER A 127 10.85 -7.00 3.49
C SER A 127 11.15 -8.49 3.30
N ALA A 128 10.95 -9.31 4.34
CA ALA A 128 11.05 -10.77 4.26
C ALA A 128 9.79 -11.43 3.65
N ASN A 129 8.87 -10.66 3.08
CA ASN A 129 7.62 -11.12 2.48
C ASN A 129 6.60 -11.72 3.46
N VAL A 130 6.74 -11.46 4.76
CA VAL A 130 5.78 -11.90 5.78
C VAL A 130 4.64 -10.92 5.85
N ALA A 131 3.40 -11.40 5.66
CA ALA A 131 2.18 -10.60 5.68
C ALA A 131 1.69 -10.30 7.09
N ALA A 132 0.70 -9.42 7.20
CA ALA A 132 -0.04 -9.07 8.41
C ALA A 132 0.84 -8.62 9.58
N LYS A 133 2.00 -8.02 9.28
CA LYS A 133 2.79 -7.32 10.29
C LYS A 133 2.07 -6.06 10.71
N VAL A 134 2.13 -5.76 11.99
CA VAL A 134 1.47 -4.60 12.58
C VAL A 134 2.50 -3.79 13.34
N THR A 135 2.45 -2.47 13.24
CA THR A 135 3.32 -1.61 14.06
C THR A 135 3.07 -1.88 15.55
N PRO A 136 4.14 -2.04 16.37
CA PRO A 136 4.01 -2.53 17.75
C PRO A 136 3.25 -1.58 18.67
N THR A 137 3.21 -0.32 18.32
CA THR A 137 2.53 0.72 19.10
C THR A 137 1.66 1.56 18.19
N THR A 138 0.56 2.02 18.73
CA THR A 138 -0.34 2.96 18.08
C THR A 138 0.06 4.37 18.51
N PRO A 139 0.84 5.10 17.72
CA PRO A 139 1.18 6.47 18.07
C PRO A 139 -0.07 7.33 18.03
N ALA A 140 -0.23 8.23 18.99
CA ALA A 140 -1.26 9.25 18.91
C ALA A 140 -0.94 10.18 17.74
N LEU A 141 -1.95 10.52 16.95
CA LEU A 141 -1.79 11.58 15.96
C LEU A 141 -1.54 12.90 16.69
N PRO A 142 -0.48 13.64 16.34
CA PRO A 142 -0.21 14.91 16.99
C PRO A 142 -1.34 15.90 16.75
N THR A 143 -1.64 16.71 17.76
CA THR A 143 -2.48 17.90 17.61
C THR A 143 -1.77 18.82 16.63
N ASN A 144 -2.33 19.01 15.47
CA ASN A 144 -1.72 19.84 14.46
C ASN A 144 -2.63 21.02 14.13
N THR A 145 -2.31 22.17 14.70
CA THR A 145 -3.00 23.44 14.43
C THR A 145 -2.49 24.14 13.17
N ALA A 146 -1.44 23.60 12.56
CA ALA A 146 -0.85 24.16 11.35
C ALA A 146 -0.53 23.04 10.33
N VAL A 147 -0.43 23.41 9.07
CA VAL A 147 0.13 22.54 8.03
C VAL A 147 1.60 22.33 8.34
N ALA A 148 1.99 21.08 8.63
CA ALA A 148 3.37 20.72 8.86
C ALA A 148 3.86 19.77 7.75
N PRO A 149 5.04 20.03 7.16
CA PRO A 149 5.57 19.19 6.11
C PRO A 149 5.86 17.76 6.60
N LEU A 150 6.17 17.60 7.89
CA LEU A 150 6.54 16.31 8.48
C LEU A 150 6.00 16.23 9.91
N LEU A 151 5.29 15.15 10.23
CA LEU A 151 4.78 14.90 11.58
C LEU A 151 5.75 14.00 12.35
N THR A 152 6.10 14.43 13.56
CA THR A 152 6.83 13.58 14.50
C THR A 152 5.85 12.62 15.16
N ILE A 153 6.13 11.33 15.08
CA ILE A 153 5.31 10.28 15.66
C ILE A 153 5.74 10.06 17.11
N PRO A 154 4.89 10.41 18.10
CA PRO A 154 5.20 10.14 19.50
C PRO A 154 5.13 8.64 19.78
N TYR A 155 6.04 8.15 20.58
CA TYR A 155 5.99 6.80 21.10
C TYR A 155 5.08 6.73 22.33
N SER A 156 4.08 5.87 22.31
CA SER A 156 3.20 5.61 23.46
C SER A 156 3.64 4.40 24.26
N GLY A 157 4.89 4.36 24.69
CA GLY A 157 5.45 3.33 25.59
C GLY A 157 5.99 3.95 26.86
N THR A 158 6.25 3.15 27.89
CA THR A 158 6.82 3.58 29.17
C THR A 158 8.24 4.17 29.10
N GLY A 159 8.78 4.36 27.91
CA GLY A 159 10.02 5.07 27.62
C GLY A 159 9.71 6.33 26.81
N SER A 160 10.22 7.47 27.27
CA SER A 160 10.06 8.79 26.65
C SER A 160 10.77 8.97 25.29
N GLY A 161 10.91 7.89 24.50
CA GLY A 161 11.52 7.91 23.19
C GLY A 161 10.57 8.42 22.11
N LYS A 162 10.99 9.38 21.29
CA LYS A 162 10.35 9.74 20.04
C LYS A 162 11.07 8.98 18.93
N PHE A 163 10.32 8.27 18.08
CA PHE A 163 10.92 7.59 16.92
C PHE A 163 11.24 8.51 15.74
N GLY A 164 11.26 9.82 15.98
CA GLY A 164 11.40 10.77 14.89
C GLY A 164 10.17 10.76 13.97
N PRO A 165 10.34 11.00 12.66
CA PRO A 165 9.22 11.08 11.75
C PRO A 165 8.68 9.70 11.31
N PHE A 166 9.41 8.62 11.54
CA PHE A 166 9.08 7.31 11.02
C PHE A 166 8.24 6.46 11.98
N PHE A 167 7.34 5.66 11.41
CA PHE A 167 6.63 4.65 12.19
C PHE A 167 7.59 3.53 12.63
N PRO A 168 7.52 3.13 13.90
CA PRO A 168 8.26 1.96 14.35
C PRO A 168 7.70 0.72 13.65
N LEU A 169 8.58 -0.13 13.13
CA LEU A 169 8.21 -1.41 12.57
C LEU A 169 8.09 -2.47 13.69
N ALA A 170 7.45 -3.59 13.38
CA ALA A 170 7.44 -4.74 14.28
C ALA A 170 8.88 -5.22 14.54
N ASN A 171 9.13 -5.73 15.75
CA ASN A 171 10.46 -6.14 16.15
C ASN A 171 11.08 -7.14 15.16
N GLY A 172 12.32 -6.87 14.74
CA GLY A 172 13.07 -7.67 13.78
C GLY A 172 12.75 -7.36 12.30
N ASP A 173 11.80 -6.47 12.00
CA ASP A 173 11.51 -6.10 10.63
C ASP A 173 12.47 -5.04 10.10
N ALA A 174 12.97 -5.27 8.88
CA ALA A 174 13.96 -4.41 8.22
C ALA A 174 13.35 -3.47 7.16
N GLY A 175 12.01 -3.43 7.04
CA GLY A 175 11.35 -2.51 6.11
C GLY A 175 9.96 -2.97 5.66
N ILE A 176 9.28 -2.06 4.97
CA ILE A 176 7.91 -2.22 4.45
C ILE A 176 7.97 -2.54 2.96
N ARG A 177 7.52 -3.73 2.60
CA ARG A 177 7.38 -4.14 1.20
C ARG A 177 6.10 -3.59 0.57
N ASN A 178 4.99 -3.64 1.31
CA ASN A 178 3.74 -2.96 0.97
C ASN A 178 2.92 -2.72 2.25
N LEU A 179 2.08 -1.68 2.19
CA LEU A 179 1.08 -1.41 3.20
C LEU A 179 -0.21 -2.15 2.83
N THR A 180 -0.85 -2.77 3.81
CA THR A 180 -2.13 -3.48 3.59
C THR A 180 -3.30 -2.72 4.19
N ASN A 181 -3.13 -2.12 5.38
CA ASN A 181 -4.18 -1.34 6.03
C ASN A 181 -3.61 -0.17 6.83
N ILE A 182 -4.42 0.88 6.96
CA ILE A 182 -4.28 1.92 7.98
C ILE A 182 -5.46 1.76 8.93
N ILE A 183 -5.18 1.59 10.20
CA ILE A 183 -6.19 1.52 11.24
C ILE A 183 -6.15 2.84 12.02
N LEU A 184 -7.25 3.57 11.98
CA LEU A 184 -7.49 4.72 12.83
C LEU A 184 -8.33 4.27 14.01
N ALA A 185 -7.75 4.17 15.18
CA ALA A 185 -8.44 3.78 16.40
C ALA A 185 -8.59 5.02 17.29
N SER A 186 -9.71 5.58 17.34
CA SER A 186 -10.44 6.37 18.31
C SER A 186 -11.27 7.52 17.72
N ALA A 187 -12.22 8.01 18.51
CA ALA A 187 -13.27 8.95 18.15
C ALA A 187 -12.84 10.44 18.08
N GLY A 188 -11.57 10.73 17.91
CA GLY A 188 -11.07 12.10 18.14
C GLY A 188 -10.49 12.84 16.93
N VAL A 189 -10.29 12.19 15.77
CA VAL A 189 -9.81 12.89 14.57
C VAL A 189 -11.01 13.30 13.73
N THR A 190 -11.43 14.53 13.88
CA THR A 190 -12.62 15.05 13.19
C THR A 190 -12.30 15.85 11.94
N THR A 191 -11.08 16.34 11.80
CA THR A 191 -10.66 17.16 10.66
C THR A 191 -9.19 16.91 10.32
N GLY A 192 -8.76 17.31 9.14
CA GLY A 192 -7.39 17.21 8.66
C GLY A 192 -7.22 16.20 7.53
N VAL A 193 -6.27 16.48 6.66
CA VAL A 193 -5.85 15.56 5.59
C VAL A 193 -4.40 15.18 5.84
N TYR A 194 -4.16 13.89 5.95
CA TYR A 194 -2.83 13.32 6.16
C TYR A 194 -2.41 12.49 4.96
N ASN A 195 -1.17 12.67 4.55
CA ASN A 195 -0.55 11.80 3.54
C ASN A 195 0.38 10.83 4.26
N LEU A 196 0.20 9.55 3.98
CA LEU A 196 1.15 8.51 4.39
C LEU A 196 2.15 8.32 3.27
N CYS A 197 3.41 8.53 3.58
CA CYS A 197 4.50 8.43 2.63
C CYS A 197 5.40 7.25 2.98
N LEU A 198 5.89 6.57 1.96
CA LEU A 198 6.93 5.57 2.07
C LEU A 198 8.23 6.12 1.51
N CYS A 199 9.32 5.97 2.23
CA CYS A 199 10.65 6.34 1.74
C CYS A 199 11.70 5.35 2.25
N LYS A 200 12.86 5.37 1.62
CA LYS A 200 14.08 4.77 2.15
C LYS A 200 14.97 5.91 2.56
N PRO A 201 15.22 6.10 3.89
CA PRO A 201 16.09 7.15 4.40
C PRO A 201 17.54 6.95 3.96
#